data_869a413636d83227513aba8b2af9771a
#
_entry.id   869a413636d83227513aba8b2af9771a
#
_cell.length_a   1.000
_cell.length_b   1.000
_cell.length_c   1.000
_cell.angle_alpha   90.00
_cell.angle_beta   90.00
_cell.angle_gamma   90.00
#
_symmetry.space_group_name_H-M   'P 1'
#
loop_
_entity.id
_entity.type
_entity.pdbx_description
1 polymer ?
#
loop_
_entity_poly.entity_id
_entity_poly.type
_entity_poly.pdbx_seq_one_letter_code
_entity_poly.pdbx_strand_id
1 'polypeptide(L)'
;NILASELVGSAAVAAGFLTTIGETYGASQRGGSVMSHVRLSREIQYGPLIPKGEADVIVGFEPLEVLRVFREYGNSDTHVITNSRPNYPLGTLIGETKYPNLSDMLNEIGRVAARVQVVEATELAKQAGSAVSTNILMVGCLAGSGLIPIDISYFKEVLDRRFEGSARELNQKVFA
;
A
#
# COMPACT_ATOMS: atom_id res chain seq x y z
N ASN A 1 0.53 3.13 6.98
CA ASN A 1 -0.64 3.66 6.33
C ASN A 1 -1.93 2.97 6.77
N ILE A 2 -2.26 3.19 8.02
CA ILE A 2 -3.37 2.55 8.75
C ILE A 2 -4.69 2.64 7.97
N LEU A 3 -5.03 3.81 7.43
CA LEU A 3 -6.27 3.97 6.66
C LEU A 3 -6.34 3.01 5.45
N ALA A 4 -5.24 2.78 4.75
CA ALA A 4 -5.24 1.89 3.59
C ALA A 4 -5.50 0.43 4.01
N SER A 5 -4.84 -0.07 5.07
CA SER A 5 -5.07 -1.42 5.59
C SER A 5 -6.49 -1.59 6.14
N GLU A 6 -7.04 -0.57 6.81
CA GLU A 6 -8.44 -0.56 7.28
C GLU A 6 -9.44 -0.64 6.12
N LEU A 7 -9.22 0.12 5.03
CA LEU A 7 -10.10 0.08 3.86
C LEU A 7 -10.06 -1.28 3.16
N VAL A 8 -8.86 -1.83 2.95
CA VAL A 8 -8.69 -3.17 2.35
C VAL A 8 -9.34 -4.23 3.24
N GLY A 9 -9.08 -4.19 4.54
CA GLY A 9 -9.66 -5.14 5.50
C GLY A 9 -11.18 -5.05 5.56
N SER A 10 -11.73 -3.83 5.57
CA SER A 10 -13.19 -3.62 5.60
C SER A 10 -13.87 -4.12 4.32
N ALA A 11 -13.25 -3.87 3.15
CA ALA A 11 -13.75 -4.38 1.86
C ALA A 11 -13.67 -5.92 1.81
N ALA A 12 -12.60 -6.51 2.34
CA ALA A 12 -12.44 -7.96 2.43
C ALA A 12 -13.52 -8.61 3.33
N VAL A 13 -13.78 -8.03 4.50
CA VAL A 13 -14.84 -8.50 5.39
C VAL A 13 -16.22 -8.39 4.72
N ALA A 14 -16.50 -7.26 4.03
CA ALA A 14 -17.73 -7.08 3.27
C ALA A 14 -17.87 -8.12 2.14
N ALA A 15 -16.76 -8.54 1.53
CA ALA A 15 -16.71 -9.60 0.52
C ALA A 15 -16.73 -11.04 1.10
N GLY A 16 -16.89 -11.20 2.42
CA GLY A 16 -17.01 -12.49 3.10
C GLY A 16 -15.69 -13.19 3.41
N PHE A 17 -14.57 -12.44 3.48
CA PHE A 17 -13.29 -13.00 3.91
C PHE A 17 -13.10 -12.92 5.43
N LEU A 18 -12.50 -13.94 5.99
CA LEU A 18 -11.84 -13.88 7.29
C LEU A 18 -10.58 -13.03 7.12
N THR A 19 -10.51 -11.90 7.82
CA THR A 19 -9.46 -10.89 7.60
C THR A 19 -8.73 -10.64 8.91
N THR A 20 -7.40 -10.64 8.83
CA THR A 20 -6.54 -10.23 9.95
C THR A 20 -5.63 -9.09 9.49
N ILE A 21 -5.57 -8.03 10.29
CA ILE A 21 -4.65 -6.91 10.09
C ILE A 21 -3.62 -6.93 11.22
N GLY A 22 -2.35 -6.93 10.88
CA GLY A 22 -1.22 -6.75 11.79
C GLY A 22 -0.47 -5.49 11.42
N GLU A 23 -0.08 -4.71 12.42
CA GLU A 23 0.69 -3.49 12.19
C GLU A 23 2.02 -3.56 12.94
N THR A 24 3.09 -3.20 12.23
CA THR A 24 4.41 -3.06 12.80
C THR A 24 4.87 -1.62 12.71
N TYR A 25 5.31 -1.09 13.82
CA TYR A 25 5.83 0.27 13.92
C TYR A 25 7.35 0.23 14.06
N GLY A 26 8.05 1.05 13.30
CA GLY A 26 9.49 1.24 13.47
C GLY A 26 9.82 1.80 14.86
N ALA A 27 11.05 1.54 15.33
CA ALA A 27 11.52 1.91 16.68
C ALA A 27 11.55 3.43 16.97
N SER A 28 11.39 4.28 15.95
CA SER A 28 11.35 5.74 16.14
C SER A 28 9.95 6.20 16.53
N GLN A 29 9.84 6.93 17.63
CA GLN A 29 8.57 7.46 18.15
C GLN A 29 7.90 8.49 17.22
N ARG A 30 8.62 9.06 16.26
CA ARG A 30 8.09 9.99 15.23
C ARG A 30 8.80 9.74 13.91
N GLY A 31 8.02 9.54 12.82
CA GLY A 31 8.55 9.37 11.47
C GLY A 31 9.14 7.99 11.16
N GLY A 32 8.88 6.98 12.00
CA GLY A 32 9.26 5.60 11.71
C GLY A 32 8.42 4.99 10.59
N SER A 33 9.02 4.00 9.91
CA SER A 33 8.33 3.19 8.93
C SER A 33 7.15 2.44 9.56
N VAL A 34 5.99 2.52 8.95
CA VAL A 34 4.79 1.76 9.36
C VAL A 34 4.48 0.77 8.26
N MET A 35 4.41 -0.50 8.62
CA MET A 35 4.03 -1.58 7.74
C MET A 35 2.78 -2.27 8.29
N SER A 36 1.78 -2.46 7.42
CA SER A 36 0.56 -3.19 7.73
C SER A 36 0.54 -4.48 6.94
N HIS A 37 0.28 -5.58 7.63
CA HIS A 37 0.03 -6.89 7.03
C HIS A 37 -1.49 -7.09 6.97
N VAL A 38 -2.01 -7.44 5.80
CA VAL A 38 -3.42 -7.80 5.61
C VAL A 38 -3.46 -9.22 5.09
N ARG A 39 -4.07 -10.13 5.86
CA ARG A 39 -4.21 -11.53 5.50
C ARG A 39 -5.67 -11.89 5.31
N LEU A 40 -5.96 -12.52 4.19
CA LEU A 40 -7.32 -12.86 3.75
C LEU A 40 -7.44 -14.37 3.58
N SER A 41 -8.55 -14.94 4.03
CA SER A 41 -8.89 -16.34 3.80
C SER A 41 -10.41 -16.54 3.82
N ARG A 42 -10.91 -17.57 3.12
CA ARG A 42 -12.30 -17.98 3.23
C ARG A 42 -12.51 -19.15 4.20
N GLU A 43 -11.44 -19.79 4.62
CA GLU A 43 -11.50 -21.05 5.35
C GLU A 43 -10.96 -20.94 6.78
N ILE A 44 -9.85 -20.26 6.97
CA ILE A 44 -9.17 -20.18 8.27
C ILE A 44 -8.80 -18.74 8.63
N GLN A 45 -8.78 -18.45 9.94
CA GLN A 45 -8.27 -17.18 10.44
C GLN A 45 -6.76 -17.28 10.62
N TYR A 46 -6.01 -16.50 9.85
CA TYR A 46 -4.55 -16.41 9.98
C TYR A 46 -4.11 -15.53 11.16
N GLY A 47 -2.91 -15.77 11.65
CA GLY A 47 -2.22 -14.82 12.55
C GLY A 47 -1.92 -13.49 11.86
N PRO A 48 -1.55 -12.44 12.62
CA PRO A 48 -1.50 -11.06 12.10
C PRO A 48 -0.34 -10.79 11.15
N LEU A 49 0.73 -11.57 11.17
CA LEU A 49 1.92 -11.31 10.35
C LEU A 49 2.01 -12.28 9.18
N ILE A 50 2.33 -11.74 8.01
CA ILE A 50 2.73 -12.52 6.84
C ILE A 50 4.12 -13.12 7.14
N PRO A 51 4.36 -14.42 6.89
CA PRO A 51 5.69 -14.99 7.02
C PRO A 51 6.68 -14.35 6.02
N LYS A 52 7.97 -14.40 6.34
CA LYS A 52 9.02 -13.88 5.45
C LYS A 52 9.02 -14.62 4.11
N GLY A 53 9.11 -13.86 3.02
CA GLY A 53 9.09 -14.40 1.68
C GLY A 53 7.73 -14.91 1.19
N GLU A 54 6.61 -14.55 1.86
CA GLU A 54 5.27 -15.09 1.55
C GLU A 54 4.26 -14.00 1.18
N ALA A 55 4.71 -12.81 0.79
CA ALA A 55 3.79 -11.77 0.37
C ALA A 55 3.36 -11.97 -1.09
N ASP A 56 2.05 -12.06 -1.33
CA ASP A 56 1.47 -12.10 -2.68
C ASP A 56 1.52 -10.71 -3.34
N VAL A 57 1.17 -9.67 -2.59
CA VAL A 57 1.14 -8.28 -3.07
C VAL A 57 1.77 -7.34 -2.06
N ILE A 58 2.63 -6.45 -2.54
CA ILE A 58 3.20 -5.35 -1.77
C ILE A 58 2.72 -4.03 -2.36
N VAL A 59 2.03 -3.22 -1.55
CA VAL A 59 1.61 -1.87 -1.91
C VAL A 59 2.44 -0.86 -1.13
N GLY A 60 3.22 -0.06 -1.82
CA GLY A 60 4.13 0.88 -1.19
C GLY A 60 3.86 2.34 -1.52
N PHE A 61 3.95 3.18 -0.51
CA PHE A 61 3.73 4.62 -0.62
C PHE A 61 5.04 5.39 -0.86
N GLU A 62 6.18 4.68 -0.76
CA GLU A 62 7.52 5.22 -0.85
C GLU A 62 8.51 4.14 -1.34
N PRO A 63 9.33 4.40 -2.38
CA PRO A 63 10.13 3.36 -3.05
C PRO A 63 11.17 2.67 -2.17
N LEU A 64 11.85 3.40 -1.27
CA LEU A 64 12.86 2.81 -0.39
C LEU A 64 12.23 1.86 0.64
N GLU A 65 11.06 2.21 1.16
CA GLU A 65 10.32 1.32 2.07
C GLU A 65 9.81 0.08 1.34
N VAL A 66 9.39 0.23 0.07
CA VAL A 66 9.03 -0.94 -0.76
C VAL A 66 10.21 -1.90 -0.91
N LEU A 67 11.40 -1.38 -1.21
CA LEU A 67 12.61 -2.22 -1.33
C LEU A 67 12.91 -2.96 -0.03
N ARG A 68 12.79 -2.29 1.13
CA ARG A 68 13.00 -2.89 2.44
C ARG A 68 12.01 -4.02 2.72
N VAL A 69 10.72 -3.74 2.49
CA VAL A 69 9.63 -4.72 2.68
C VAL A 69 9.80 -5.89 1.73
N PHE A 70 10.11 -5.62 0.44
CA PHE A 70 10.29 -6.65 -0.56
C PHE A 70 11.44 -7.59 -0.23
N ARG A 71 12.57 -7.08 0.29
CA ARG A 71 13.70 -7.92 0.71
C ARG A 71 13.37 -8.90 1.84
N GLU A 72 12.39 -8.55 2.68
CA GLU A 72 11.99 -9.39 3.81
C GLU A 72 10.81 -10.30 3.48
N TYR A 73 9.82 -9.82 2.74
CA TYR A 73 8.55 -10.50 2.53
C TYR A 73 8.28 -10.91 1.08
N GLY A 74 9.02 -10.35 0.12
CA GLY A 74 8.84 -10.62 -1.30
C GLY A 74 9.48 -11.93 -1.77
N ASN A 75 8.97 -12.43 -2.88
CA ASN A 75 9.46 -13.61 -3.62
C ASN A 75 9.23 -13.43 -5.13
N SER A 76 9.49 -14.48 -5.94
CA SER A 76 9.33 -14.44 -7.39
C SER A 76 7.88 -14.29 -7.88
N ASP A 77 6.91 -14.60 -7.03
CA ASP A 77 5.49 -14.53 -7.37
C ASP A 77 4.85 -13.23 -6.83
N THR A 78 5.60 -12.44 -6.05
CA THR A 78 5.12 -11.20 -5.47
C THR A 78 4.88 -10.13 -6.53
N HIS A 79 3.68 -9.54 -6.53
CA HIS A 79 3.36 -8.32 -7.28
C HIS A 79 3.61 -7.07 -6.44
N VAL A 80 4.19 -6.05 -7.06
CA VAL A 80 4.50 -4.78 -6.38
C VAL A 80 3.77 -3.64 -7.05
N ILE A 81 3.04 -2.83 -6.27
CA ILE A 81 2.47 -1.55 -6.68
C ILE A 81 3.12 -0.47 -5.83
N THR A 82 3.82 0.47 -6.43
CA THR A 82 4.54 1.51 -5.67
C THR A 82 4.27 2.92 -6.18
N ASN A 83 4.11 3.86 -5.24
CA ASN A 83 4.17 5.27 -5.57
C ASN A 83 5.61 5.65 -5.98
N SER A 84 5.77 6.48 -7.00
CA SER A 84 7.07 6.91 -7.51
C SER A 84 7.76 7.96 -6.62
N ARG A 85 7.01 8.66 -5.76
CA ARG A 85 7.52 9.79 -4.99
C ARG A 85 8.37 9.34 -3.81
N PRO A 86 9.66 9.76 -3.72
CA PRO A 86 10.48 9.51 -2.54
C PRO A 86 10.04 10.38 -1.36
N ASN A 87 10.18 9.83 -0.16
CA ASN A 87 10.08 10.58 1.09
C ASN A 87 11.44 10.51 1.78
N TYR A 88 12.20 11.60 1.65
CA TYR A 88 13.58 11.62 2.10
C TYR A 88 13.71 11.50 3.62
N PRO A 89 14.42 10.48 4.14
CA PRO A 89 14.73 10.38 5.56
C PRO A 89 15.51 11.59 6.07
N LEU A 90 15.46 11.86 7.38
CA LEU A 90 16.15 12.99 7.98
C LEU A 90 17.64 13.02 7.63
N GLY A 91 18.33 11.87 7.72
CA GLY A 91 19.75 11.78 7.34
C GLY A 91 20.04 12.19 5.90
N THR A 92 19.10 11.97 4.98
CA THR A 92 19.23 12.47 3.60
C THR A 92 19.00 13.98 3.53
N LEU A 93 18.02 14.51 4.26
CA LEU A 93 17.71 15.94 4.27
C LEU A 93 18.84 16.78 4.86
N ILE A 94 19.55 16.27 5.85
CA ILE A 94 20.71 16.94 6.48
C ILE A 94 22.05 16.60 5.82
N GLY A 95 22.04 15.80 4.73
CA GLY A 95 23.23 15.50 3.93
C GLY A 95 24.15 14.41 4.49
N GLU A 96 23.75 13.69 5.53
CA GLU A 96 24.53 12.57 6.10
C GLU A 96 24.51 11.32 5.22
N THR A 97 23.41 11.12 4.48
CA THR A 97 23.24 9.97 3.59
C THR A 97 22.70 10.40 2.24
N LYS A 98 22.99 9.62 1.20
CA LYS A 98 22.37 9.81 -0.12
C LYS A 98 21.15 8.91 -0.26
N TYR A 99 20.05 9.46 -0.77
CA TYR A 99 18.91 8.64 -1.16
C TYR A 99 19.30 7.79 -2.38
N PRO A 100 19.01 6.49 -2.39
CA PRO A 100 19.32 5.62 -3.52
C PRO A 100 18.59 6.08 -4.80
N ASN A 101 19.16 5.75 -5.95
CA ASN A 101 18.53 6.04 -7.23
C ASN A 101 17.23 5.24 -7.38
N LEU A 102 16.14 5.90 -7.77
CA LEU A 102 14.83 5.27 -7.93
C LEU A 102 14.87 4.11 -8.95
N SER A 103 15.51 4.34 -10.10
CA SER A 103 15.61 3.32 -11.16
C SER A 103 16.38 2.09 -10.69
N ASP A 104 17.45 2.27 -9.92
CA ASP A 104 18.23 1.15 -9.39
C ASP A 104 17.41 0.32 -8.39
N MET A 105 16.67 0.98 -7.49
CA MET A 105 15.78 0.29 -6.55
C MET A 105 14.68 -0.51 -7.26
N LEU A 106 14.03 0.11 -8.25
CA LEU A 106 12.97 -0.54 -9.03
C LEU A 106 13.50 -1.71 -9.87
N ASN A 107 14.70 -1.55 -10.45
CA ASN A 107 15.37 -2.63 -11.18
C ASN A 107 15.74 -3.79 -10.25
N GLU A 108 16.19 -3.52 -9.03
CA GLU A 108 16.50 -4.57 -8.04
C GLU A 108 15.26 -5.38 -7.69
N ILE A 109 14.14 -4.72 -7.41
CA ILE A 109 12.86 -5.38 -7.15
C ILE A 109 12.40 -6.15 -8.38
N GLY A 110 12.45 -5.54 -9.56
CA GLY A 110 11.95 -6.11 -10.82
C GLY A 110 12.74 -7.32 -11.34
N ARG A 111 13.95 -7.56 -10.82
CA ARG A 111 14.72 -8.78 -11.14
C ARG A 111 14.18 -10.02 -10.44
N VAL A 112 13.43 -9.86 -9.36
CA VAL A 112 12.92 -10.97 -8.55
C VAL A 112 11.41 -11.02 -8.59
N ALA A 113 10.71 -9.90 -8.42
CA ALA A 113 9.26 -9.83 -8.36
C ALA A 113 8.59 -10.30 -9.66
N ALA A 114 7.40 -10.87 -9.57
CA ALA A 114 6.59 -11.22 -10.73
C ALA A 114 6.26 -10.00 -11.60
N ARG A 115 5.96 -8.87 -10.97
CA ARG A 115 5.69 -7.59 -11.64
C ARG A 115 5.90 -6.41 -10.70
N VAL A 116 6.42 -5.31 -11.24
CA VAL A 116 6.48 -4.02 -10.55
C VAL A 116 5.67 -3.00 -11.34
N GLN A 117 4.70 -2.39 -10.68
CA GLN A 117 3.89 -1.31 -11.22
C GLN A 117 4.19 -0.02 -10.45
N VAL A 118 4.68 0.98 -11.17
CA VAL A 118 5.02 2.30 -10.61
C VAL A 118 3.91 3.27 -10.94
N VAL A 119 3.42 3.99 -9.95
CA VAL A 119 2.31 4.95 -10.07
C VAL A 119 2.76 6.31 -9.57
N GLU A 120 2.49 7.38 -10.29
CA GLU A 120 2.68 8.75 -9.82
C GLU A 120 1.53 9.18 -8.89
N ALA A 121 1.28 8.35 -7.87
CA ALA A 121 0.08 8.42 -7.06
C ALA A 121 -0.10 9.77 -6.36
N THR A 122 0.98 10.38 -5.90
CA THR A 122 0.89 11.69 -5.25
C THR A 122 0.47 12.80 -6.22
N GLU A 123 0.98 12.79 -7.45
CA GLU A 123 0.63 13.80 -8.45
C GLU A 123 -0.80 13.59 -8.96
N LEU A 124 -1.21 12.34 -9.18
CA LEU A 124 -2.59 12.01 -9.54
C LEU A 124 -3.58 12.42 -8.43
N ALA A 125 -3.26 12.15 -7.17
CA ALA A 125 -4.10 12.56 -6.05
C ALA A 125 -4.21 14.09 -5.93
N LYS A 126 -3.13 14.84 -6.18
CA LYS A 126 -3.16 16.31 -6.25
C LYS A 126 -4.08 16.79 -7.37
N GLN A 127 -3.98 16.23 -8.57
CA GLN A 127 -4.83 16.57 -9.72
C GLN A 127 -6.31 16.27 -9.43
N ALA A 128 -6.60 15.21 -8.67
CA ALA A 128 -7.94 14.89 -8.23
C ALA A 128 -8.47 15.83 -7.13
N GLY A 129 -7.59 16.60 -6.48
CA GLY A 129 -7.93 17.63 -5.49
C GLY A 129 -7.24 17.52 -4.13
N SER A 130 -6.50 16.45 -3.83
CA SER A 130 -5.86 16.30 -2.51
C SER A 130 -4.64 15.35 -2.52
N ALA A 131 -3.47 15.90 -2.26
CA ALA A 131 -2.27 15.09 -2.06
C ALA A 131 -2.35 14.16 -0.82
N VAL A 132 -3.17 14.52 0.17
CA VAL A 132 -3.37 13.72 1.38
C VAL A 132 -4.10 12.41 1.06
N SER A 133 -4.88 12.38 -0.02
CA SER A 133 -5.62 11.19 -0.46
C SER A 133 -4.77 10.21 -1.30
N THR A 134 -3.44 10.35 -1.33
CA THR A 134 -2.54 9.39 -2.03
C THR A 134 -2.77 7.95 -1.57
N ASN A 135 -3.09 7.73 -0.30
CA ASN A 135 -3.41 6.40 0.23
C ASN A 135 -4.69 5.82 -0.39
N ILE A 136 -5.72 6.63 -0.59
CA ILE A 136 -6.98 6.23 -1.26
C ILE A 136 -6.70 5.85 -2.72
N LEU A 137 -5.89 6.63 -3.43
CA LEU A 137 -5.50 6.34 -4.80
C LEU A 137 -4.75 5.00 -4.89
N MET A 138 -3.80 4.75 -4.00
CA MET A 138 -3.07 3.48 -3.98
C MET A 138 -3.97 2.27 -3.65
N VAL A 139 -5.00 2.45 -2.80
CA VAL A 139 -6.04 1.44 -2.59
C VAL A 139 -6.87 1.23 -3.87
N GLY A 140 -7.18 2.30 -4.60
CA GLY A 140 -7.82 2.21 -5.91
C GLY A 140 -7.00 1.42 -6.92
N CYS A 141 -5.68 1.68 -7.00
CA CYS A 141 -4.77 0.91 -7.83
C CYS A 141 -4.76 -0.59 -7.46
N LEU A 142 -4.75 -0.92 -6.17
CA LEU A 142 -4.84 -2.30 -5.70
C LEU A 142 -6.19 -2.93 -6.08
N ALA A 143 -7.29 -2.26 -5.84
CA ALA A 143 -8.63 -2.76 -6.14
C ALA A 143 -8.84 -2.99 -7.66
N GLY A 144 -8.32 -2.06 -8.49
CA GLY A 144 -8.40 -2.16 -9.94
C GLY A 144 -7.40 -3.12 -10.58
N SER A 145 -6.38 -3.57 -9.85
CA SER A 145 -5.31 -4.44 -10.38
C SER A 145 -5.75 -5.87 -10.67
N GLY A 146 -6.82 -6.35 -10.03
CA GLY A 146 -7.24 -7.75 -10.06
C GLY A 146 -6.33 -8.71 -9.28
N LEU A 147 -5.36 -8.20 -8.52
CA LEU A 147 -4.41 -9.02 -7.74
C LEU A 147 -5.00 -9.58 -6.46
N ILE A 148 -6.12 -9.05 -6.00
CA ILE A 148 -6.83 -9.52 -4.82
C ILE A 148 -8.25 -9.92 -5.19
N PRO A 149 -8.81 -10.98 -4.57
CA PRO A 149 -10.12 -11.54 -4.93
C PRO A 149 -11.29 -10.74 -4.30
N ILE A 150 -11.24 -9.42 -4.36
CA ILE A 150 -12.25 -8.51 -3.81
C ILE A 150 -12.75 -7.63 -4.94
N ASP A 151 -14.06 -7.68 -5.21
CA ASP A 151 -14.66 -6.81 -6.21
C ASP A 151 -14.59 -5.33 -5.80
N ILE A 152 -14.36 -4.46 -6.77
CA ILE A 152 -14.20 -3.02 -6.56
C ILE A 152 -15.42 -2.37 -5.90
N SER A 153 -16.61 -2.96 -6.06
CA SER A 153 -17.85 -2.47 -5.45
C SER A 153 -17.80 -2.46 -3.92
N TYR A 154 -17.14 -3.44 -3.31
CA TYR A 154 -16.98 -3.48 -1.84
C TYR A 154 -16.11 -2.33 -1.33
N PHE A 155 -15.10 -1.94 -2.08
CA PHE A 155 -14.28 -0.76 -1.73
C PHE A 155 -15.10 0.53 -1.83
N LYS A 156 -15.91 0.69 -2.88
CA LYS A 156 -16.79 1.85 -3.03
C LYS A 156 -17.78 1.95 -1.89
N GLU A 157 -18.39 0.83 -1.50
CA GLU A 157 -19.33 0.77 -0.37
C GLU A 157 -18.64 1.16 0.96
N VAL A 158 -17.42 0.69 1.19
CA VAL A 158 -16.64 1.06 2.38
C VAL A 158 -16.30 2.55 2.39
N LEU A 159 -15.92 3.12 1.24
CA LEU A 159 -15.66 4.55 1.11
C LEU A 159 -16.91 5.37 1.40
N ASP A 160 -18.06 4.95 0.90
CA ASP A 160 -19.35 5.62 1.13
C ASP A 160 -19.76 5.63 2.60
N ARG A 161 -19.47 4.55 3.32
CA ARG A 161 -19.74 4.45 4.77
C ARG A 161 -18.72 5.23 5.62
N ARG A 162 -17.47 5.32 5.15
CA ARG A 162 -16.37 5.89 5.93
C ARG A 162 -16.31 7.42 5.85
N PHE A 163 -16.72 7.99 4.73
CA PHE A 163 -16.62 9.42 4.46
C PHE A 163 -17.99 10.04 4.20
N GLU A 164 -18.15 11.31 4.56
CA GLU A 164 -19.39 12.06 4.38
C GLU A 164 -19.15 13.37 3.60
N GLY A 165 -20.19 13.92 3.01
CA GLY A 165 -20.17 15.20 2.31
C GLY A 165 -19.08 15.31 1.24
N SER A 166 -18.40 16.45 1.19
CA SER A 166 -17.34 16.72 0.21
C SER A 166 -16.13 15.79 0.32
N ALA A 167 -15.86 15.24 1.52
CA ALA A 167 -14.80 14.27 1.71
C ALA A 167 -15.10 12.95 1.01
N ARG A 168 -16.37 12.51 0.99
CA ARG A 168 -16.82 11.33 0.26
C ARG A 168 -16.61 11.52 -1.24
N GLU A 169 -17.12 12.61 -1.79
CA GLU A 169 -17.00 12.94 -3.23
C GLU A 169 -15.53 12.97 -3.68
N LEU A 170 -14.69 13.63 -2.89
CA LEU A 170 -13.24 13.70 -3.16
C LEU A 170 -12.59 12.31 -3.14
N ASN A 171 -12.84 11.51 -2.11
CA ASN A 171 -12.22 10.20 -1.98
C ASN A 171 -12.73 9.20 -3.02
N GLN A 172 -13.98 9.26 -3.41
CA GLN A 172 -14.51 8.48 -4.54
C GLN A 172 -13.82 8.86 -5.85
N LYS A 173 -13.66 10.16 -6.13
CA LYS A 173 -12.96 10.65 -7.31
C LYS A 173 -11.49 10.22 -7.34
N VAL A 174 -10.82 10.26 -6.20
CA VAL A 174 -9.41 9.84 -6.08
C VAL A 174 -9.26 8.33 -6.23
N PHE A 175 -10.22 7.55 -5.74
CA PHE A 175 -10.23 6.09 -5.83
C PHE A 175 -10.49 5.58 -7.25
N ALA A 176 -11.30 6.27 -8.05
CA ALA A 176 -11.70 5.89 -9.41
C ALA A 176 -10.57 6.00 -10.42
#